data_18c3f8bf2f90d5195db1708c7e705c15
#
_entry.id   18c3f8bf2f90d5195db1708c7e705c15
#
_cell.length_a   1.000
_cell.length_b   1.000
_cell.length_c   1.000
_cell.angle_alpha   90.00
_cell.angle_beta   90.00
_cell.angle_gamma   90.00
#
_symmetry.space_group_name_H-M   'P 1'
#
loop_
_entity.id
_entity.type
_entity.pdbx_description
1 polymer ?
#
loop_
_entity_poly.entity_id
_entity_poly.type
_entity_poly.pdbx_seq_one_letter_code
_entity_poly.pdbx_strand_id
1 'polypeptide(L)'
;MIRACIGVVLLCLATLPAYALTNPLADGLRRCAGETDQAKRLACFDALAAALPKVEADQFGLTADIAHKRDPVGERQVAEAVLPGKIVALREAAEGQLVFTLDNQQVWIQAEVKSRIQFAVGDVVRIEHGAMGSLWLAADKGRKTRVKRIS
;
A
#
# COMPACT_ATOMS: atom_id res chain seq x y z
N MET A 1 -23.15 65.85 12.63
CA MET A 1 -22.07 65.08 13.31
C MET A 1 -22.30 63.60 12.99
N ILE A 2 -21.65 63.09 11.95
CA ILE A 2 -21.80 61.70 11.47
C ILE A 2 -20.49 60.99 11.85
N ARG A 3 -20.57 60.03 12.79
CA ARG A 3 -19.44 59.17 13.19
C ARG A 3 -19.43 57.95 12.26
N ALA A 4 -18.40 57.87 11.40
CA ALA A 4 -18.12 56.74 10.59
C ALA A 4 -17.43 55.67 11.43
N CYS A 5 -18.08 54.47 11.60
CA CYS A 5 -17.49 53.27 12.14
C CYS A 5 -16.78 52.51 11.00
N ILE A 6 -15.45 52.51 11.01
CA ILE A 6 -14.62 51.73 10.10
C ILE A 6 -14.48 50.34 10.74
N GLY A 7 -15.20 49.35 10.21
CA GLY A 7 -15.05 47.95 10.60
C GLY A 7 -13.83 47.34 9.92
N VAL A 8 -12.80 47.00 10.70
CA VAL A 8 -11.65 46.22 10.25
C VAL A 8 -12.06 44.75 10.13
N VAL A 9 -12.24 44.28 8.92
CA VAL A 9 -12.44 42.85 8.63
C VAL A 9 -11.06 42.18 8.63
N LEU A 10 -10.77 41.45 9.71
CA LEU A 10 -9.58 40.63 9.84
C LEU A 10 -9.76 39.36 9.02
N LEU A 11 -9.11 39.32 7.85
CA LEU A 11 -9.11 38.14 6.97
C LEU A 11 -8.14 37.10 7.56
N CYS A 12 -8.65 36.15 8.33
CA CYS A 12 -7.89 34.95 8.75
C CYS A 12 -7.61 34.06 7.52
N LEU A 13 -6.43 34.20 6.92
CA LEU A 13 -5.89 33.23 5.98
C LEU A 13 -5.55 31.95 6.76
N ALA A 14 -6.45 30.96 6.74
CA ALA A 14 -6.17 29.63 7.20
C ALA A 14 -5.16 28.98 6.25
N THR A 15 -3.88 28.95 6.64
CA THR A 15 -2.85 28.19 5.95
C THR A 15 -3.11 26.70 6.22
N LEU A 16 -3.67 26.00 5.21
CA LEU A 16 -3.78 24.55 5.23
C LEU A 16 -2.37 23.96 5.22
N PRO A 17 -2.02 23.03 6.15
CA PRO A 17 -0.75 22.34 6.06
C PRO A 17 -0.72 21.53 4.77
N ALA A 18 0.24 21.83 3.91
CA ALA A 18 0.56 20.99 2.77
C ALA A 18 1.10 19.65 3.32
N TYR A 19 0.30 18.60 3.25
CA TYR A 19 0.77 17.24 3.49
C TYR A 19 1.74 16.89 2.37
N ALA A 20 3.02 17.10 2.61
CA ALA A 20 4.08 16.62 1.72
C ALA A 20 3.96 15.09 1.66
N LEU A 21 3.79 14.55 0.46
CA LEU A 21 3.87 13.11 0.21
C LEU A 21 5.32 12.69 0.51
N THR A 22 5.56 12.23 1.73
CA THR A 22 6.89 11.79 2.15
C THR A 22 7.10 10.36 1.67
N ASN A 23 8.20 10.12 0.98
CA ASN A 23 8.68 8.77 0.70
C ASN A 23 9.45 8.30 1.94
N PRO A 24 8.90 7.40 2.77
CA PRO A 24 9.48 7.03 4.06
C PRO A 24 10.86 6.36 3.91
N LEU A 25 11.11 5.69 2.78
CA LEU A 25 12.40 5.09 2.49
C LEU A 25 13.44 6.16 2.16
N ALA A 26 13.11 7.12 1.29
CA ALA A 26 14.02 8.22 0.94
C ALA A 26 14.36 9.09 2.14
N ASP A 27 13.39 9.35 3.01
CA ASP A 27 13.59 10.11 4.24
C ASP A 27 14.44 9.33 5.26
N GLY A 28 14.24 8.02 5.34
CA GLY A 28 15.07 7.11 6.11
C GLY A 28 16.53 7.13 5.64
N LEU A 29 16.77 7.00 4.34
CA LEU A 29 18.10 7.04 3.74
C LEU A 29 18.81 8.39 3.99
N ARG A 30 18.12 9.52 3.83
CA ARG A 30 18.68 10.85 4.14
C ARG A 30 19.08 10.98 5.60
N ARG A 31 18.24 10.48 6.52
CA ARG A 31 18.52 10.51 7.96
C ARG A 31 19.74 9.67 8.30
N CYS A 32 19.87 8.44 7.76
CA CYS A 32 21.05 7.60 7.95
C CYS A 32 22.31 8.22 7.36
N ALA A 33 22.22 8.87 6.20
CA ALA A 33 23.34 9.57 5.56
C ALA A 33 23.84 10.78 6.38
N GLY A 34 22.97 11.42 7.17
CA GLY A 34 23.32 12.54 8.07
C GLY A 34 24.00 12.10 9.38
N GLU A 35 24.04 10.80 9.68
CA GLU A 35 24.72 10.29 10.89
C GLU A 35 26.24 10.34 10.72
N THR A 36 26.93 11.00 11.66
CA THR A 36 28.39 11.21 11.63
C THR A 36 29.16 10.04 12.22
N ASP A 37 28.57 9.32 13.17
CA ASP A 37 29.16 8.11 13.78
C ASP A 37 29.02 6.95 12.79
N GLN A 38 30.15 6.32 12.43
CA GLN A 38 30.18 5.26 11.42
C GLN A 38 29.40 4.02 11.86
N ALA A 39 29.47 3.64 13.14
CA ALA A 39 28.78 2.45 13.64
C ALA A 39 27.26 2.69 13.66
N LYS A 40 26.82 3.84 14.12
CA LYS A 40 25.39 4.23 14.12
C LYS A 40 24.85 4.38 12.70
N ARG A 41 25.63 4.95 11.79
CA ARG A 41 25.26 5.07 10.38
C ARG A 41 25.04 3.70 9.74
N LEU A 42 25.95 2.74 9.98
CA LEU A 42 25.81 1.38 9.47
C LEU A 42 24.55 0.70 10.05
N ALA A 43 24.36 0.75 11.36
CA ALA A 43 23.18 0.18 12.01
C ALA A 43 21.86 0.81 11.50
N CYS A 44 21.89 2.11 11.18
CA CYS A 44 20.73 2.80 10.60
C CYS A 44 20.39 2.26 9.19
N PHE A 45 21.38 2.05 8.33
CA PHE A 45 21.16 1.45 7.00
C PHE A 45 20.73 -0.01 7.09
N ASP A 46 21.31 -0.80 8.01
CA ASP A 46 20.92 -2.20 8.22
C ASP A 46 19.46 -2.32 8.66
N ALA A 47 19.01 -1.41 9.55
CA ALA A 47 17.60 -1.35 9.96
C ALA A 47 16.65 -1.00 8.80
N LEU A 48 17.06 -0.10 7.91
CA LEU A 48 16.30 0.22 6.70
C LEU A 48 16.25 -0.96 5.73
N ALA A 49 17.38 -1.64 5.53
CA ALA A 49 17.46 -2.81 4.67
C ALA A 49 16.55 -3.94 5.17
N ALA A 50 16.51 -4.16 6.49
CA ALA A 50 15.62 -5.14 7.11
C ALA A 50 14.12 -4.82 6.94
N ALA A 51 13.78 -3.54 6.73
CA ALA A 51 12.40 -3.09 6.52
C ALA A 51 11.95 -3.15 5.05
N LEU A 52 12.88 -3.32 4.08
CA LEU A 52 12.56 -3.35 2.64
C LEU A 52 11.49 -4.36 2.25
N PRO A 53 11.54 -5.65 2.69
CA PRO A 53 10.53 -6.62 2.31
C PRO A 53 9.11 -6.22 2.70
N LYS A 54 8.98 -5.52 3.84
CA LYS A 54 7.68 -5.00 4.28
C LYS A 54 7.20 -3.85 3.39
N VAL A 55 8.10 -2.94 3.00
CA VAL A 55 7.77 -1.82 2.10
C VAL A 55 7.32 -2.34 0.74
N GLU A 56 7.99 -3.33 0.18
CA GLU A 56 7.60 -3.98 -1.08
C GLU A 56 6.22 -4.64 -0.97
N ALA A 57 5.97 -5.37 0.11
CA ALA A 57 4.67 -5.99 0.36
C ALA A 57 3.56 -4.93 0.51
N ASP A 58 3.82 -3.82 1.18
CA ASP A 58 2.85 -2.73 1.37
C ASP A 58 2.52 -2.00 0.06
N GLN A 59 3.44 -1.97 -0.89
CA GLN A 59 3.22 -1.37 -2.21
C GLN A 59 2.57 -2.34 -3.22
N PHE A 60 2.61 -3.64 -2.93
CA PHE A 60 2.10 -4.65 -3.85
C PHE A 60 0.59 -4.47 -4.12
N GLY A 61 0.22 -4.47 -5.38
CA GLY A 61 -1.17 -4.38 -5.80
C GLY A 61 -1.81 -2.99 -5.74
N LEU A 62 -1.05 -1.95 -5.44
CA LEU A 62 -1.50 -0.58 -5.62
C LEU A 62 -1.68 -0.28 -7.12
N THR A 63 -2.67 0.55 -7.47
CA THR A 63 -2.81 1.00 -8.86
C THR A 63 -1.58 1.80 -9.28
N ALA A 64 -1.24 1.76 -10.58
CA ALA A 64 -0.07 2.45 -11.12
C ALA A 64 -0.03 3.94 -10.73
N ASP A 65 -1.19 4.62 -10.71
CA ASP A 65 -1.28 6.03 -10.31
C ASP A 65 -0.88 6.27 -8.85
N ILE A 66 -1.25 5.34 -7.95
CA ILE A 66 -0.92 5.44 -6.52
C ILE A 66 0.54 5.05 -6.30
N ALA A 67 1.01 3.99 -6.97
CA ALA A 67 2.40 3.55 -6.91
C ALA A 67 3.35 4.63 -7.44
N HIS A 68 3.04 5.24 -8.59
CA HIS A 68 3.85 6.28 -9.21
C HIS A 68 3.94 7.57 -8.38
N LYS A 69 2.88 7.94 -7.66
CA LYS A 69 2.89 9.07 -6.73
C LYS A 69 3.76 8.82 -5.49
N ARG A 70 3.93 7.54 -5.10
CA ARG A 70 4.71 7.16 -3.92
C ARG A 70 6.19 6.93 -4.23
N ASP A 71 6.49 6.36 -5.38
CA ASP A 71 7.88 6.06 -5.77
C ASP A 71 8.04 6.07 -7.31
N PRO A 72 8.45 7.20 -7.89
CA PRO A 72 8.64 7.31 -9.33
C PRO A 72 9.81 6.48 -9.90
N VAL A 73 10.67 5.92 -9.04
CA VAL A 73 11.85 5.14 -9.46
C VAL A 73 11.59 3.63 -9.43
N GLY A 74 10.57 3.16 -8.69
CA GLY A 74 10.33 1.74 -8.42
C GLY A 74 9.59 0.96 -9.51
N GLU A 75 9.22 1.58 -10.62
CA GLU A 75 8.28 1.02 -11.61
C GLU A 75 8.75 -0.29 -12.31
N ARG A 76 10.03 -0.64 -12.21
CA ARG A 76 10.63 -1.77 -12.96
C ARG A 76 10.61 -3.11 -12.24
N GLN A 77 10.46 -3.15 -10.91
CA GLN A 77 10.60 -4.39 -10.13
C GLN A 77 9.28 -5.04 -9.73
N VAL A 78 8.13 -4.37 -9.93
CA VAL A 78 6.81 -4.85 -9.49
C VAL A 78 6.26 -5.99 -10.36
N ALA A 79 6.79 -6.19 -11.57
CA ALA A 79 6.24 -7.12 -12.55
C ALA A 79 6.44 -8.61 -12.19
N GLU A 80 7.42 -8.97 -11.37
CA GLU A 80 7.73 -10.36 -10.98
C GLU A 80 7.49 -10.67 -9.50
N ALA A 81 7.10 -9.69 -8.70
CA ALA A 81 6.88 -9.89 -7.28
C ALA A 81 5.68 -10.81 -7.03
N VAL A 82 5.89 -11.85 -6.24
CA VAL A 82 4.86 -12.72 -5.70
C VAL A 82 4.68 -12.37 -4.23
N LEU A 83 3.49 -11.97 -3.82
CA LEU A 83 3.19 -11.69 -2.42
C LEU A 83 2.59 -12.94 -1.77
N PRO A 84 3.33 -13.64 -0.89
CA PRO A 84 2.76 -14.73 -0.10
C PRO A 84 1.89 -14.16 1.02
N GLY A 85 0.89 -14.92 1.44
CA GLY A 85 0.02 -14.55 2.56
C GLY A 85 -0.83 -15.71 3.02
N LYS A 86 -1.48 -15.54 4.16
CA LYS A 86 -2.47 -16.47 4.70
C LYS A 86 -3.79 -15.73 4.90
N ILE A 87 -4.89 -16.35 4.51
CA ILE A 87 -6.22 -15.76 4.72
C ILE A 87 -6.54 -15.83 6.21
N VAL A 88 -6.69 -14.68 6.86
CA VAL A 88 -7.06 -14.57 8.28
C VAL A 88 -8.53 -14.23 8.46
N ALA A 89 -9.16 -13.59 7.46
CA ALA A 89 -10.60 -13.37 7.44
C ALA A 89 -11.13 -13.45 6.00
N LEU A 90 -12.37 -13.96 5.89
CA LEU A 90 -13.09 -14.09 4.63
C LEU A 90 -14.51 -13.59 4.84
N ARG A 91 -14.99 -12.72 3.96
CA ARG A 91 -16.37 -12.24 3.97
C ARG A 91 -16.90 -12.11 2.55
N GLU A 92 -18.19 -12.12 2.40
CA GLU A 92 -18.87 -11.87 1.13
C GLU A 92 -19.32 -10.41 1.06
N ALA A 93 -19.08 -9.76 -0.05
CA ALA A 93 -19.56 -8.42 -0.35
C ALA A 93 -21.00 -8.48 -0.90
N ALA A 94 -21.66 -7.33 -1.01
CA ALA A 94 -23.06 -7.22 -1.42
C ALA A 94 -23.36 -7.83 -2.81
N GLU A 95 -22.37 -7.89 -3.68
CA GLU A 95 -22.50 -8.44 -5.05
C GLU A 95 -22.04 -9.92 -5.15
N GLY A 96 -21.86 -10.59 -4.01
CA GLY A 96 -21.41 -11.99 -3.97
C GLY A 96 -19.91 -12.19 -4.18
N GLN A 97 -19.11 -11.12 -4.22
CA GLN A 97 -17.67 -11.18 -4.32
C GLN A 97 -17.07 -11.54 -2.97
N LEU A 98 -16.04 -12.39 -2.96
CA LEU A 98 -15.28 -12.67 -1.75
C LEU A 98 -14.28 -11.55 -1.47
N VAL A 99 -14.21 -11.16 -0.20
CA VAL A 99 -13.22 -10.24 0.34
C VAL A 99 -12.32 -10.99 1.28
N PHE A 100 -11.02 -10.95 0.98
CA PHE A 100 -9.96 -11.65 1.69
C PHE A 100 -9.17 -10.67 2.54
N THR A 101 -9.01 -10.92 3.81
CA THR A 101 -8.01 -10.24 4.65
C THR A 101 -6.85 -11.19 4.86
N LEU A 102 -5.65 -10.73 4.53
CA LEU A 102 -4.42 -11.50 4.69
C LEU A 102 -3.75 -11.20 6.04
N ASP A 103 -2.83 -12.06 6.45
CA ASP A 103 -2.04 -11.96 7.69
C ASP A 103 -1.17 -10.70 7.75
N ASN A 104 -0.80 -10.13 6.60
CA ASN A 104 -0.11 -8.84 6.48
C ASN A 104 -1.07 -7.62 6.52
N GLN A 105 -2.35 -7.83 6.89
CA GLN A 105 -3.41 -6.83 7.02
C GLN A 105 -3.92 -6.25 5.68
N GLN A 106 -3.42 -6.70 4.56
CA GLN A 106 -3.95 -6.28 3.26
C GLN A 106 -5.33 -6.89 3.02
N VAL A 107 -6.20 -6.09 2.40
CA VAL A 107 -7.57 -6.49 2.06
C VAL A 107 -7.72 -6.51 0.55
N TRP A 108 -8.21 -7.63 0.05
CA TRP A 108 -8.37 -7.92 -1.36
C TRP A 108 -9.81 -8.32 -1.66
N ILE A 109 -10.34 -7.88 -2.80
CA ILE A 109 -11.68 -8.27 -3.26
C ILE A 109 -11.59 -9.00 -4.60
N GLN A 110 -12.45 -10.01 -4.80
CA GLN A 110 -12.60 -10.64 -6.12
C GLN A 110 -12.99 -9.61 -7.17
N ALA A 111 -12.33 -9.62 -8.31
CA ALA A 111 -12.70 -8.77 -9.44
C ALA A 111 -13.95 -9.32 -10.16
N GLU A 112 -14.18 -10.63 -10.07
CA GLU A 112 -15.31 -11.33 -10.70
C GLU A 112 -15.79 -12.45 -9.77
N VAL A 113 -17.11 -12.62 -9.64
CA VAL A 113 -17.69 -13.71 -8.85
C VAL A 113 -17.46 -15.04 -9.57
N LYS A 114 -16.77 -15.97 -8.90
CA LYS A 114 -16.58 -17.34 -9.39
C LYS A 114 -17.12 -18.33 -8.37
N SER A 115 -18.38 -18.72 -8.53
CA SER A 115 -19.12 -19.56 -7.61
C SER A 115 -18.55 -20.97 -7.38
N ARG A 116 -17.63 -21.44 -8.22
CA ARG A 116 -17.04 -22.78 -8.12
C ARG A 116 -15.71 -22.84 -7.35
N ILE A 117 -15.15 -21.70 -6.98
CA ILE A 117 -13.85 -21.64 -6.30
C ILE A 117 -14.09 -21.29 -4.83
N GLN A 118 -13.84 -22.27 -3.96
CA GLN A 118 -13.97 -22.09 -2.52
C GLN A 118 -12.62 -21.77 -1.91
N PHE A 119 -12.58 -20.73 -1.10
CA PHE A 119 -11.48 -20.37 -0.23
C PHE A 119 -11.93 -20.45 1.22
N ALA A 120 -10.98 -20.69 2.12
CA ALA A 120 -11.25 -20.76 3.55
C ALA A 120 -10.25 -19.91 4.35
N VAL A 121 -10.67 -19.50 5.54
CA VAL A 121 -9.75 -18.94 6.53
C VAL A 121 -8.71 -20.01 6.86
N GLY A 122 -7.42 -19.60 6.85
CA GLY A 122 -6.29 -20.50 7.03
C GLY A 122 -5.61 -20.94 5.73
N ASP A 123 -6.24 -20.74 4.55
CA ASP A 123 -5.58 -21.04 3.27
C ASP A 123 -4.32 -20.21 3.10
N VAL A 124 -3.22 -20.88 2.73
CA VAL A 124 -2.00 -20.22 2.27
C VAL A 124 -2.21 -19.84 0.81
N VAL A 125 -1.99 -18.57 0.53
CA VAL A 125 -2.22 -18.00 -0.79
C VAL A 125 -1.01 -17.19 -1.25
N ARG A 126 -0.96 -16.91 -2.53
CA ARG A 126 -0.01 -15.96 -3.12
C ARG A 126 -0.75 -15.04 -4.08
N ILE A 127 -0.39 -13.77 -4.07
CA ILE A 127 -0.85 -12.80 -5.05
C ILE A 127 0.21 -12.70 -6.14
N GLU A 128 -0.20 -12.89 -7.38
CA GLU A 128 0.67 -12.93 -8.55
C GLU A 128 0.23 -11.88 -9.56
N HIS A 129 1.18 -11.29 -10.27
CA HIS A 129 0.90 -10.49 -11.44
C HIS A 129 0.49 -11.39 -12.62
N GLY A 130 -0.58 -11.02 -13.29
CA GLY A 130 -1.00 -11.63 -14.55
C GLY A 130 -0.80 -10.67 -15.71
N ALA A 131 -1.21 -11.09 -16.89
CA ALA A 131 -1.15 -10.26 -18.08
C ALA A 131 -1.98 -8.96 -17.91
N MET A 132 -1.53 -7.87 -18.54
CA MET A 132 -2.21 -6.57 -18.59
C MET A 132 -2.48 -5.96 -17.20
N GLY A 133 -1.55 -6.12 -16.25
CA GLY A 133 -1.66 -5.56 -14.90
C GLY A 133 -2.73 -6.21 -14.03
N SER A 134 -3.26 -7.37 -14.41
CA SER A 134 -4.20 -8.11 -13.57
C SER A 134 -3.49 -8.75 -12.38
N LEU A 135 -4.18 -8.84 -11.23
CA LEU A 135 -3.69 -9.52 -10.04
C LEU A 135 -4.52 -10.77 -9.78
N TRP A 136 -3.84 -11.82 -9.37
CA TRP A 136 -4.44 -13.12 -9.11
C TRP A 136 -4.09 -13.59 -7.71
N LEU A 137 -5.10 -13.96 -6.95
CA LEU A 137 -4.95 -14.72 -5.71
C LEU A 137 -5.00 -16.20 -6.05
N ALA A 138 -3.91 -16.90 -5.79
CA ALA A 138 -3.75 -18.33 -6.05
C ALA A 138 -3.53 -19.08 -4.73
N ALA A 139 -4.26 -20.16 -4.53
CA ALA A 139 -4.08 -21.11 -3.44
C ALA A 139 -3.67 -22.47 -3.99
N ASP A 140 -3.40 -23.41 -3.10
CA ASP A 140 -3.07 -24.79 -3.46
C ASP A 140 -4.18 -25.47 -4.30
N LYS A 141 -3.81 -26.53 -5.00
CA LYS A 141 -4.70 -27.32 -5.86
C LYS A 141 -5.29 -26.55 -7.05
N GLY A 142 -4.56 -25.51 -7.53
CA GLY A 142 -4.94 -24.76 -8.72
C GLY A 142 -6.13 -23.81 -8.53
N ARG A 143 -6.57 -23.55 -7.30
CA ARG A 143 -7.58 -22.53 -7.00
C ARG A 143 -7.01 -21.14 -7.28
N LYS A 144 -7.63 -20.39 -8.18
CA LYS A 144 -7.14 -19.08 -8.60
C LYS A 144 -8.31 -18.15 -8.95
N THR A 145 -8.26 -16.92 -8.45
CA THR A 145 -9.26 -15.88 -8.75
C THR A 145 -8.59 -14.54 -8.99
N ARG A 146 -9.17 -13.70 -9.86
CA ARG A 146 -8.71 -12.33 -10.06
C ARG A 146 -9.11 -11.49 -8.86
N VAL A 147 -8.20 -10.63 -8.42
CA VAL A 147 -8.43 -9.78 -7.24
C VAL A 147 -7.99 -8.34 -7.51
N LYS A 148 -8.53 -7.44 -6.70
CA LYS A 148 -8.09 -6.04 -6.59
C LYS A 148 -7.79 -5.76 -5.13
N ARG A 149 -6.75 -4.99 -4.85
CA ARG A 149 -6.45 -4.50 -3.51
C ARG A 149 -7.40 -3.36 -3.17
N ILE A 150 -7.93 -3.35 -1.94
CA ILE A 150 -8.81 -2.29 -1.42
C ILE A 150 -8.28 -1.64 -0.14
N SER A 151 -7.33 -2.28 0.55
CA SER A 151 -6.61 -1.70 1.69
C SER A 151 -5.26 -2.40 1.91
#